data_1a3d80ebba07755bf50a61b0b0e1f769
#
_entry.id   1a3d80ebba07755bf50a61b0b0e1f769
#
_cell.length_a   1.000
_cell.length_b   1.000
_cell.length_c   1.000
_cell.angle_alpha   90.00
_cell.angle_beta   90.00
_cell.angle_gamma   90.00
#
_symmetry.space_group_name_H-M   'P 1'
#
loop_
_entity.id
_entity.type
_entity.pdbx_description
1 polymer ?
#
loop_
_entity_poly.entity_id
_entity_poly.type
_entity_poly.pdbx_seq_one_letter_code
_entity_poly.pdbx_strand_id
1 'polypeptide(L)'
;KKTKKIISSKTSNQLNEILRKVVTSKVGTASLADKNGYYVGGKTGTAESYGGEKNRINTFISIFPSNKPKYTLLIMLENPKINEDLIYNYRGVKTKAPYNTSGWNSVYVAGKIIEKIGPILAINNKEFTDLYVAEKFN
;
A
#
# COMPACT_ATOMS: atom_id res chain seq x y z
N LYS A 1 26.91 -12.71 4.15
CA LYS A 1 26.74 -11.90 5.39
C LYS A 1 25.74 -12.60 6.29
N LYS A 2 26.13 -12.92 7.55
CA LYS A 2 25.17 -13.44 8.54
C LYS A 2 24.20 -12.31 8.91
N THR A 3 22.93 -12.46 8.59
CA THR A 3 21.89 -11.52 9.00
C THR A 3 21.54 -11.76 10.48
N LYS A 4 21.58 -10.71 11.29
CA LYS A 4 21.17 -10.78 12.70
C LYS A 4 19.63 -10.69 12.78
N LYS A 5 18.99 -11.67 13.40
CA LYS A 5 17.55 -11.62 13.66
C LYS A 5 17.26 -10.56 14.72
N ILE A 6 16.45 -9.56 14.39
CA ILE A 6 16.15 -8.41 15.28
C ILE A 6 14.86 -8.65 16.07
N ILE A 7 13.84 -9.26 15.45
CA ILE A 7 12.54 -9.58 16.08
C ILE A 7 12.20 -11.06 15.88
N SER A 8 11.30 -11.59 16.72
CA SER A 8 10.81 -12.94 16.58
C SER A 8 9.96 -13.10 15.30
N SER A 9 9.91 -14.32 14.76
CA SER A 9 9.03 -14.63 13.62
C SER A 9 7.55 -14.39 13.97
N LYS A 10 7.15 -14.69 15.23
CA LYS A 10 5.80 -14.41 15.73
C LYS A 10 5.48 -12.92 15.66
N THR A 11 6.37 -12.07 16.16
CA THR A 11 6.21 -10.60 16.10
C THR A 11 6.14 -10.11 14.67
N SER A 12 7.01 -10.61 13.78
CA SER A 12 7.01 -10.26 12.36
C SER A 12 5.68 -10.60 11.69
N ASN A 13 5.16 -11.80 11.93
CA ASN A 13 3.87 -12.21 11.35
C ASN A 13 2.72 -11.34 11.87
N GLN A 14 2.68 -11.05 13.17
CA GLN A 14 1.68 -10.17 13.75
C GLN A 14 1.72 -8.76 13.14
N LEU A 15 2.91 -8.21 12.92
CA LEU A 15 3.08 -6.92 12.24
C LEU A 15 2.56 -6.96 10.80
N ASN A 16 2.86 -8.02 10.05
CA ASN A 16 2.37 -8.19 8.69
C ASN A 16 0.83 -8.25 8.63
N GLU A 17 0.19 -8.94 9.57
CA GLU A 17 -1.26 -8.97 9.70
C GLU A 17 -1.84 -7.58 10.02
N ILE A 18 -1.21 -6.82 10.91
CA ILE A 18 -1.62 -5.45 11.24
C ILE A 18 -1.49 -4.55 10.01
N LEU A 19 -0.37 -4.64 9.28
CA LEU A 19 -0.15 -3.88 8.05
C LEU A 19 -1.19 -4.23 6.98
N ARG A 20 -1.59 -5.52 6.88
CA ARG A 20 -2.67 -5.92 5.99
C ARG A 20 -4.01 -5.30 6.41
N LYS A 21 -4.33 -5.25 7.69
CA LYS A 21 -5.56 -4.62 8.20
C LYS A 21 -5.64 -3.13 7.89
N VAL A 22 -4.53 -2.40 7.83
CA VAL A 22 -4.51 -0.99 7.40
C VAL A 22 -5.07 -0.83 5.97
N VAL A 23 -4.88 -1.83 5.13
CA VAL A 23 -5.37 -1.85 3.74
C VAL A 23 -6.80 -2.37 3.64
N THR A 24 -7.15 -3.44 4.37
CA THR A 24 -8.42 -4.18 4.18
C THR A 24 -9.55 -3.76 5.09
N SER A 25 -9.26 -3.28 6.31
CA SER A 25 -10.32 -3.00 7.28
C SER A 25 -11.18 -1.78 6.87
N LYS A 26 -12.44 -1.74 7.32
CA LYS A 26 -13.37 -0.65 7.01
C LYS A 26 -12.89 0.73 7.49
N VAL A 27 -12.07 0.76 8.53
CA VAL A 27 -11.47 1.98 9.08
C VAL A 27 -10.00 2.17 8.64
N GLY A 28 -9.49 1.27 7.82
CA GLY A 28 -8.11 1.35 7.32
C GLY A 28 -7.91 2.52 6.36
N THR A 29 -6.74 3.12 6.41
CA THR A 29 -6.41 4.34 5.66
C THR A 29 -5.83 4.07 4.27
N ALA A 30 -5.59 2.80 3.90
CA ALA A 30 -4.86 2.45 2.69
C ALA A 30 -5.63 1.56 1.70
N SER A 31 -6.97 1.64 1.71
CA SER A 31 -7.81 0.76 0.88
C SER A 31 -7.62 0.95 -0.64
N LEU A 32 -7.18 2.12 -1.11
CA LEU A 32 -6.90 2.35 -2.54
C LEU A 32 -5.68 1.56 -3.06
N ALA A 33 -4.84 1.02 -2.15
CA ALA A 33 -3.77 0.10 -2.50
C ALA A 33 -4.19 -1.38 -2.45
N ASP A 34 -5.44 -1.69 -2.06
CA ASP A 34 -5.93 -3.07 -2.09
C ASP A 34 -6.12 -3.51 -3.55
N LYS A 35 -5.22 -4.36 -4.00
CA LYS A 35 -5.23 -4.91 -5.35
C LYS A 35 -5.32 -6.42 -5.26
N ASN A 36 -6.34 -6.98 -5.91
CA ASN A 36 -6.62 -8.40 -5.90
C ASN A 36 -5.39 -9.21 -6.31
N GLY A 37 -5.08 -10.26 -5.57
CA GLY A 37 -3.97 -11.16 -5.83
C GLY A 37 -2.62 -10.71 -5.28
N TYR A 38 -2.47 -9.46 -4.80
CA TYR A 38 -1.17 -8.96 -4.35
C TYR A 38 -0.98 -8.90 -2.84
N TYR A 39 -2.05 -9.10 -2.05
CA TYR A 39 -2.01 -9.11 -0.59
C TYR A 39 -1.23 -7.93 0.00
N VAL A 40 -1.51 -6.72 -0.48
CA VAL A 40 -0.79 -5.52 -0.07
C VAL A 40 -1.06 -5.23 1.40
N GLY A 41 -0.01 -5.08 2.19
CA GLY A 41 -0.04 -4.52 3.53
C GLY A 41 0.80 -3.25 3.58
N GLY A 42 0.49 -2.31 4.50
CA GLY A 42 1.31 -1.09 4.56
C GLY A 42 0.87 -0.10 5.62
N LYS A 43 1.58 1.04 5.66
CA LYS A 43 1.32 2.13 6.61
C LYS A 43 1.42 3.48 5.92
N THR A 44 0.42 4.32 6.15
CA THR A 44 0.38 5.70 5.70
C THR A 44 1.14 6.62 6.67
N GLY A 45 1.74 7.68 6.15
CA GLY A 45 2.29 8.78 6.92
C GLY A 45 1.91 10.10 6.26
N THR A 46 1.41 11.04 7.04
CA THR A 46 1.20 12.42 6.62
C THR A 46 1.95 13.30 7.60
N ALA A 47 2.99 13.97 7.13
CA ALA A 47 3.78 14.91 7.90
C ALA A 47 3.57 16.33 7.40
N GLU A 48 3.55 17.29 8.30
CA GLU A 48 3.51 18.71 8.02
C GLU A 48 4.72 19.37 8.68
N SER A 49 5.43 20.23 7.97
CA SER A 49 6.53 20.99 8.57
C SER A 49 5.97 22.18 9.36
N TYR A 50 6.56 22.44 10.52
CA TYR A 50 6.28 23.61 11.34
C TYR A 50 7.36 24.68 11.07
N GLY A 51 6.91 25.87 10.73
CA GLY A 51 7.79 27.02 10.48
C GLY A 51 8.02 27.30 9.00
N GLY A 52 7.56 28.45 8.51
CA GLY A 52 7.63 28.87 7.11
C GLY A 52 6.50 28.39 6.23
N GLU A 53 6.76 28.11 4.98
CA GLU A 53 5.76 27.56 4.08
C GLU A 53 5.32 26.17 4.56
N LYS A 54 4.01 25.94 4.61
CA LYS A 54 3.42 24.67 5.03
C LYS A 54 3.74 23.59 3.98
N ASN A 55 4.83 22.87 4.19
CA ASN A 55 5.16 21.70 3.39
C ASN A 55 4.48 20.47 3.94
N ARG A 56 3.78 19.75 3.10
CA ARG A 56 3.16 18.47 3.44
C ARG A 56 3.87 17.33 2.71
N ILE A 57 4.23 16.30 3.46
CA ILE A 57 4.83 15.08 2.91
C ILE A 57 3.86 13.94 3.17
N ASN A 58 3.33 13.36 2.12
CA ASN A 58 2.47 12.19 2.18
C ASN A 58 3.25 10.95 1.76
N THR A 59 3.31 9.95 2.66
CA THR A 59 4.05 8.72 2.44
C THR A 59 3.15 7.51 2.56
N PHE A 60 3.46 6.48 1.79
CA PHE A 60 2.94 5.15 1.99
C PHE A 60 4.05 4.13 1.78
N ILE A 61 4.35 3.35 2.82
CA ILE A 61 5.24 2.20 2.70
C ILE A 61 4.40 0.94 2.70
N SER A 62 4.65 0.07 1.74
CA SER A 62 3.92 -1.18 1.57
C SER A 62 4.84 -2.37 1.43
N ILE A 63 4.32 -3.53 1.80
CA ILE A 63 4.90 -4.85 1.58
C ILE A 63 3.91 -5.69 0.80
N PHE A 64 4.39 -6.52 -0.10
CA PHE A 64 3.54 -7.47 -0.81
C PHE A 64 4.33 -8.70 -1.30
N PRO A 65 3.70 -9.91 -1.23
CA PRO A 65 2.48 -10.21 -0.48
C PRO A 65 2.72 -10.08 1.04
N SER A 66 1.74 -9.53 1.80
CA SER A 66 1.93 -9.28 3.25
C SER A 66 2.02 -10.55 4.09
N ASN A 67 1.42 -11.66 3.64
CA ASN A 67 1.51 -12.97 4.29
C ASN A 67 2.90 -13.63 4.13
N LYS A 68 3.65 -13.29 3.08
CA LYS A 68 5.02 -13.75 2.82
C LYS A 68 5.80 -12.65 2.10
N PRO A 69 6.20 -11.57 2.80
CA PRO A 69 6.76 -10.36 2.18
C PRO A 69 7.99 -10.65 1.32
N LYS A 70 7.94 -10.19 0.07
CA LYS A 70 9.04 -10.29 -0.90
C LYS A 70 9.47 -8.94 -1.41
N TYR A 71 8.52 -8.00 -1.53
CA TYR A 71 8.75 -6.68 -2.07
C TYR A 71 8.35 -5.61 -1.06
N THR A 72 9.06 -4.51 -1.09
CA THR A 72 8.72 -3.28 -0.38
C THR A 72 8.63 -2.15 -1.40
N LEU A 73 7.55 -1.37 -1.34
CA LEU A 73 7.38 -0.17 -2.14
C LEU A 73 7.13 1.02 -1.24
N LEU A 74 7.95 2.05 -1.34
CA LEU A 74 7.76 3.34 -0.68
C LEU A 74 7.36 4.38 -1.73
N ILE A 75 6.24 5.06 -1.48
CA ILE A 75 5.83 6.26 -2.20
C ILE A 75 5.94 7.44 -1.23
N MET A 76 6.65 8.45 -1.65
CA MET A 76 6.77 9.74 -0.96
C MET A 76 6.39 10.84 -1.93
N LEU A 77 5.45 11.68 -1.55
CA LEU A 77 4.98 12.82 -2.34
C LEU A 77 5.16 14.08 -1.49
N GLU A 78 5.92 15.03 -2.00
CA GLU A 78 6.12 16.32 -1.40
C GLU A 78 5.12 17.32 -2.00
N ASN A 79 4.42 18.05 -1.13
CA ASN A 79 3.40 19.03 -1.49
C ASN A 79 2.40 18.54 -2.55
N PRO A 80 1.85 17.30 -2.43
CA PRO A 80 0.91 16.81 -3.41
C PRO A 80 -0.34 17.69 -3.42
N LYS A 81 -0.89 17.92 -4.60
CA LYS A 81 -2.17 18.60 -4.77
C LYS A 81 -3.28 17.58 -5.00
N ILE A 82 -4.49 17.88 -4.55
CA ILE A 82 -5.67 17.10 -4.92
C ILE A 82 -5.95 17.35 -6.42
N ASN A 83 -6.17 16.27 -7.15
CA ASN A 83 -6.73 16.35 -8.48
C ASN A 83 -8.27 16.28 -8.37
N GLU A 84 -8.95 17.41 -8.57
CA GLU A 84 -10.39 17.51 -8.41
C GLU A 84 -11.18 16.76 -9.49
N ASP A 85 -10.55 16.44 -10.63
CA ASP A 85 -11.18 15.68 -11.72
C ASP A 85 -11.04 14.17 -11.52
N LEU A 86 -10.18 13.72 -10.58
CA LEU A 86 -9.93 12.33 -10.36
C LEU A 86 -11.03 11.67 -9.52
N ILE A 87 -11.68 10.68 -10.10
CA ILE A 87 -12.67 9.85 -9.42
C ILE A 87 -12.02 8.55 -8.97
N TYR A 88 -12.05 8.31 -7.68
CA TYR A 88 -11.55 7.10 -7.04
C TYR A 88 -12.66 6.06 -6.92
N ASN A 89 -12.32 4.79 -7.11
CA ASN A 89 -13.16 3.70 -6.62
C ASN A 89 -12.72 3.37 -5.19
N TYR A 90 -13.40 3.96 -4.22
CA TYR A 90 -13.11 3.75 -2.80
C TYR A 90 -14.10 2.76 -2.24
N ARG A 91 -13.66 1.51 -2.03
CA ARG A 91 -14.50 0.42 -1.49
C ARG A 91 -15.79 0.18 -2.26
N GLY A 92 -15.70 0.21 -3.59
CA GLY A 92 -16.84 0.02 -4.48
C GLY A 92 -17.66 1.29 -4.75
N VAL A 93 -17.37 2.41 -4.07
CA VAL A 93 -18.06 3.69 -4.26
C VAL A 93 -17.17 4.65 -5.07
N LYS A 94 -17.73 5.23 -6.12
CA LYS A 94 -17.05 6.29 -6.88
C LYS A 94 -17.13 7.60 -6.11
N THR A 95 -15.99 8.21 -5.79
CA THR A 95 -15.90 9.44 -5.02
C THR A 95 -14.67 10.28 -5.38
N LYS A 96 -14.69 11.54 -5.07
CA LYS A 96 -13.51 12.43 -5.10
C LYS A 96 -12.74 12.31 -3.78
N ALA A 97 -11.46 12.73 -3.79
CA ALA A 97 -10.68 12.80 -2.56
C ALA A 97 -11.22 13.92 -1.65
N PRO A 98 -11.68 13.64 -0.42
CA PRO A 98 -12.20 14.66 0.48
C PRO A 98 -11.09 15.48 1.14
N TYR A 99 -9.86 14.94 1.22
CA TYR A 99 -8.72 15.57 1.88
C TYR A 99 -7.42 15.27 1.16
N ASN A 100 -6.44 16.15 1.33
CA ASN A 100 -5.07 15.93 0.86
C ASN A 100 -4.28 15.12 1.91
N THR A 101 -4.47 13.82 1.92
CA THR A 101 -3.76 12.89 2.82
C THR A 101 -3.18 11.72 2.05
N SER A 102 -2.23 11.01 2.68
CA SER A 102 -1.59 9.83 2.09
C SER A 102 -2.57 8.79 1.58
N GLY A 103 -3.72 8.61 2.26
CA GLY A 103 -4.75 7.65 1.86
C GLY A 103 -5.34 7.90 0.48
N TRP A 104 -5.35 9.16 0.02
CA TRP A 104 -5.93 9.57 -1.25
C TRP A 104 -4.91 9.84 -2.37
N ASN A 105 -3.63 9.95 -2.04
CA ASN A 105 -2.59 10.20 -3.04
C ASN A 105 -1.49 9.13 -3.03
N SER A 106 -0.56 9.08 -2.07
CA SER A 106 0.54 8.11 -2.09
C SER A 106 0.06 6.66 -2.07
N VAL A 107 -1.04 6.35 -1.37
CA VAL A 107 -1.68 5.02 -1.39
C VAL A 107 -2.24 4.70 -2.78
N TYR A 108 -2.94 5.66 -3.40
CA TYR A 108 -3.47 5.48 -4.75
C TYR A 108 -2.37 5.24 -5.78
N VAL A 109 -1.30 6.04 -5.73
CA VAL A 109 -0.12 5.89 -6.61
C VAL A 109 0.51 4.51 -6.40
N ALA A 110 0.71 4.08 -5.15
CA ALA A 110 1.24 2.75 -4.85
C ALA A 110 0.36 1.64 -5.44
N GLY A 111 -0.96 1.73 -5.26
CA GLY A 111 -1.91 0.79 -5.84
C GLY A 111 -1.81 0.71 -7.37
N LYS A 112 -1.68 1.85 -8.04
CA LYS A 112 -1.49 1.90 -9.50
C LYS A 112 -0.16 1.31 -9.96
N ILE A 113 0.91 1.53 -9.21
CA ILE A 113 2.22 0.94 -9.51
C ILE A 113 2.14 -0.57 -9.33
N ILE A 114 1.64 -1.07 -8.18
CA ILE A 114 1.52 -2.51 -7.91
C ILE A 114 0.68 -3.20 -8.99
N GLU A 115 -0.43 -2.59 -9.41
CA GLU A 115 -1.30 -3.10 -10.48
C GLU A 115 -0.54 -3.29 -11.82
N LYS A 116 0.41 -2.38 -12.12
CA LYS A 116 1.23 -2.44 -13.34
C LYS A 116 2.41 -3.40 -13.23
N ILE A 117 3.15 -3.37 -12.12
CA ILE A 117 4.36 -4.18 -11.96
C ILE A 117 4.06 -5.60 -11.47
N GLY A 118 2.94 -5.80 -10.78
CA GLY A 118 2.56 -7.07 -10.19
C GLY A 118 2.60 -8.25 -11.17
N PRO A 119 2.01 -8.15 -12.38
CA PRO A 119 2.10 -9.21 -13.38
C PRO A 119 3.54 -9.55 -13.79
N ILE A 120 4.42 -8.55 -13.85
CA ILE A 120 5.85 -8.73 -14.18
C ILE A 120 6.56 -9.48 -13.05
N LEU A 121 6.29 -9.09 -11.81
CA LEU A 121 6.86 -9.74 -10.62
C LEU A 121 6.32 -11.17 -10.44
N ALA A 122 5.06 -11.41 -10.78
CA ALA A 122 4.43 -12.73 -10.72
C ALA A 122 5.03 -13.71 -11.75
N ILE A 123 5.35 -13.26 -12.94
CA ILE A 123 5.99 -14.08 -13.99
C ILE A 123 7.32 -14.65 -13.50
N ASN A 124 8.06 -13.90 -12.67
CA ASN A 124 9.37 -14.30 -12.15
C ASN A 124 9.28 -15.02 -10.80
N ASN A 125 8.08 -15.29 -10.28
CA ASN A 125 7.89 -15.84 -8.95
C ASN A 125 6.68 -16.78 -8.88
N LYS A 126 6.94 -18.08 -8.95
CA LYS A 126 5.90 -19.11 -8.98
C LYS A 126 4.90 -19.03 -7.81
N GLU A 127 5.37 -18.80 -6.58
CA GLU A 127 4.48 -18.69 -5.41
C GLU A 127 3.55 -17.46 -5.48
N PHE A 128 4.01 -16.37 -6.10
CA PHE A 128 3.20 -15.16 -6.30
C PHE A 128 2.15 -15.41 -7.40
N THR A 129 2.51 -16.18 -8.42
CA THR A 129 1.60 -16.59 -9.49
C THR A 129 0.49 -17.48 -8.97
N ASP A 130 0.78 -18.42 -8.09
CA ASP A 130 -0.20 -19.31 -7.49
C ASP A 130 -1.24 -18.54 -6.66
N LEU A 131 -0.80 -17.55 -5.87
CA LEU A 131 -1.69 -16.67 -5.12
C LEU A 131 -2.59 -15.81 -6.04
N TYR A 132 -2.02 -15.28 -7.11
CA TYR A 132 -2.73 -14.45 -8.08
C TYR A 132 -3.79 -15.25 -8.85
N VAL A 133 -3.47 -16.48 -9.22
CA VAL A 133 -4.39 -17.40 -9.91
C VAL A 133 -5.52 -17.81 -8.98
N ALA A 134 -5.21 -18.20 -7.74
CA ALA A 134 -6.22 -18.64 -6.78
C ALA A 134 -7.30 -17.59 -6.49
N GLU A 135 -6.98 -16.30 -6.47
CA GLU A 135 -7.97 -15.24 -6.24
C GLU A 135 -8.77 -14.84 -7.50
N LYS A 136 -8.22 -15.06 -8.69
CA LYS A 136 -8.94 -14.70 -9.94
C LYS A 136 -9.96 -15.74 -10.39
N PHE A 137 -9.81 -16.98 -9.93
CA PHE A 137 -10.60 -18.11 -10.41
C PHE A 137 -11.46 -18.78 -9.31
N ASN A 138 -11.48 -18.21 -8.09
CA ASN A 138 -12.42 -18.51 -7.03
C ASN A 138 -13.37 -17.31 -6.80
#